data_b50da7fade81b8904050c70ee6eb7f02
#
_entry.id   b50da7fade81b8904050c70ee6eb7f02
#
_cell.length_a   1.000
_cell.length_b   1.000
_cell.length_c   1.000
_cell.angle_alpha   90.00
_cell.angle_beta   90.00
_cell.angle_gamma   90.00
#
_symmetry.space_group_name_H-M   'P 1'
#
loop_
_entity.id
_entity.type
_entity.pdbx_description
1 polymer ?
#
loop_
_entity_poly.entity_id
_entity_poly.type
_entity_poly.pdbx_seq_one_letter_code
_entity_poly.pdbx_strand_id
1 'polypeptide(L)'
;MPKISVIIPTYKPDYYIWECLNSIVSQSLDRRNYEVLIILNGDKEPFFTEIESYLKNNNLNNFHLIYTQEKGVSNARNIGLDSAKGEYICFVDDDDFLDKNYLQEMLRVILKYRNDGIVISNSLNFEEKTGLEKYRTNYILGSKEKNLLKMRKFFSNVWGKLIPTGVIVNMRFNRKFKNGEDSLFMVELSKNIKYIAVSEKEIYYNRRLRADSAFHKKKKNLYILSNRFLLILSCSKLLFKKSYNKIFILARTILEQLL
;
A
#
# COMPACT_ATOMS: atom_id res chain seq x y z
N MET A 1 -0.56 -1.21 -22.86
CA MET A 1 0.08 -0.91 -21.56
C MET A 1 -0.86 -1.37 -20.45
N PRO A 2 -0.36 -1.89 -19.32
CA PRO A 2 -1.20 -2.28 -18.20
C PRO A 2 -1.96 -1.07 -17.64
N LYS A 3 -3.16 -1.30 -17.07
CA LYS A 3 -3.91 -0.28 -16.36
C LYS A 3 -3.42 -0.12 -14.93
N ILE A 4 -3.08 -1.25 -14.27
CA ILE A 4 -2.66 -1.28 -12.87
C ILE A 4 -1.24 -1.83 -12.76
N SER A 5 -0.38 -1.16 -12.00
CA SER A 5 0.86 -1.74 -11.47
C SER A 5 0.64 -2.13 -10.01
N VAL A 6 0.69 -3.43 -9.74
CA VAL A 6 0.68 -3.99 -8.38
C VAL A 6 2.12 -4.03 -7.89
N ILE A 7 2.43 -3.34 -6.80
CA ILE A 7 3.78 -3.25 -6.23
C ILE A 7 3.84 -4.04 -4.94
N ILE A 8 4.72 -5.05 -4.89
CA ILE A 8 4.91 -5.96 -3.75
C ILE A 8 6.33 -5.79 -3.21
N PRO A 9 6.56 -4.98 -2.17
CA PRO A 9 7.85 -4.92 -1.50
C PRO A 9 8.06 -6.21 -0.70
N THR A 10 9.19 -6.89 -0.89
CA THR A 10 9.44 -8.21 -0.31
C THR A 10 10.82 -8.24 0.36
N TYR A 11 10.87 -8.68 1.61
CA TYR A 11 12.10 -8.85 2.38
C TYR A 11 12.07 -10.16 3.17
N LYS A 12 12.97 -11.09 2.81
CA LYS A 12 13.03 -12.42 3.44
C LYS A 12 11.64 -13.05 3.54
N PRO A 13 10.96 -13.25 2.40
CA PRO A 13 9.61 -13.79 2.41
C PRO A 13 9.60 -15.20 3.00
N ASP A 14 8.47 -15.56 3.61
CA ASP A 14 8.17 -16.88 4.11
C ASP A 14 7.00 -17.47 3.27
N TYR A 15 6.41 -18.58 3.71
CA TYR A 15 5.33 -19.30 3.00
C TYR A 15 4.18 -18.41 2.51
N TYR A 16 3.89 -17.32 3.20
CA TYR A 16 2.80 -16.40 2.90
C TYR A 16 2.95 -15.69 1.54
N ILE A 17 4.18 -15.54 1.01
CA ILE A 17 4.39 -14.92 -0.32
C ILE A 17 3.64 -15.68 -1.41
N TRP A 18 3.54 -17.00 -1.30
CA TRP A 18 2.84 -17.82 -2.30
C TRP A 18 1.34 -17.58 -2.29
N GLU A 19 0.76 -17.36 -1.11
CA GLU A 19 -0.66 -16.99 -0.99
C GLU A 19 -0.92 -15.61 -1.58
N CYS A 20 -0.05 -14.64 -1.29
CA CYS A 20 -0.09 -13.30 -1.90
C CYS A 20 -0.06 -13.40 -3.43
N LEU A 21 0.95 -14.06 -4.01
CA LEU A 21 1.10 -14.19 -5.46
C LEU A 21 -0.08 -14.95 -6.08
N ASN A 22 -0.52 -16.07 -5.49
CA ASN A 22 -1.67 -16.85 -5.97
C ASN A 22 -2.96 -16.02 -5.99
N SER A 23 -3.17 -15.15 -5.00
CA SER A 23 -4.34 -14.27 -4.96
C SER A 23 -4.38 -13.28 -6.13
N ILE A 24 -3.20 -12.83 -6.59
CA ILE A 24 -3.08 -11.93 -7.73
C ILE A 24 -3.17 -12.70 -9.06
N VAL A 25 -2.61 -13.90 -9.13
CA VAL A 25 -2.75 -14.81 -10.30
C VAL A 25 -4.22 -15.15 -10.57
N SER A 26 -5.01 -15.30 -9.50
CA SER A 26 -6.44 -15.69 -9.57
C SER A 26 -7.40 -14.52 -9.77
N GLN A 27 -6.90 -13.27 -9.94
CA GLN A 27 -7.76 -12.11 -10.17
C GLN A 27 -8.66 -12.28 -11.40
N SER A 28 -9.91 -11.83 -11.29
CA SER A 28 -10.87 -11.85 -12.39
C SER A 28 -10.59 -10.81 -13.48
N LEU A 29 -9.74 -9.81 -13.19
CA LEU A 29 -9.28 -8.84 -14.18
C LEU A 29 -8.35 -9.53 -15.18
N ASP A 30 -8.57 -9.28 -16.48
CA ASP A 30 -7.70 -9.80 -17.53
C ASP A 30 -6.23 -9.42 -17.27
N ARG A 31 -5.33 -10.40 -17.35
CA ARG A 31 -3.89 -10.24 -17.06
C ARG A 31 -3.21 -9.16 -17.91
N ARG A 32 -3.75 -8.84 -19.09
CA ARG A 32 -3.26 -7.74 -19.95
C ARG A 32 -3.48 -6.36 -19.35
N ASN A 33 -4.38 -6.24 -18.36
CA ASN A 33 -4.73 -4.97 -17.71
C ASN A 33 -3.91 -4.69 -16.45
N TYR A 34 -3.06 -5.60 -15.99
CA TYR A 34 -2.17 -5.33 -14.86
C TYR A 34 -0.81 -5.97 -15.02
N GLU A 35 0.18 -5.36 -14.39
CA GLU A 35 1.51 -5.92 -14.15
C GLU A 35 1.73 -6.05 -12.66
N VAL A 36 2.64 -6.95 -12.26
CA VAL A 36 3.03 -7.17 -10.87
C VAL A 36 4.53 -6.96 -10.74
N LEU A 37 4.92 -6.04 -9.88
CA LEU A 37 6.31 -5.69 -9.61
C LEU A 37 6.68 -6.21 -8.22
N ILE A 38 7.40 -7.33 -8.16
CA ILE A 38 7.89 -7.93 -6.93
C ILE A 38 9.27 -7.37 -6.67
N ILE A 39 9.44 -6.58 -5.60
CA ILE A 39 10.71 -5.91 -5.31
C ILE A 39 11.37 -6.63 -4.14
N LEU A 40 12.23 -7.60 -4.45
CA LEU A 40 13.02 -8.30 -3.45
C LEU A 40 14.18 -7.40 -3.00
N ASN A 41 14.19 -7.06 -1.71
CA ASN A 41 15.20 -6.19 -1.14
C ASN A 41 16.01 -6.90 -0.03
N GLY A 42 17.33 -6.69 -0.02
CA GLY A 42 18.24 -7.28 0.96
C GLY A 42 18.92 -8.56 0.48
N ASP A 43 18.75 -9.66 1.19
CA ASP A 43 19.42 -10.92 0.87
C ASP A 43 18.77 -11.52 -0.40
N LYS A 44 19.60 -11.89 -1.38
CA LYS A 44 19.13 -12.35 -2.68
C LYS A 44 18.65 -13.80 -2.62
N GLU A 45 19.55 -14.67 -2.17
CA GLU A 45 19.29 -16.11 -2.15
C GLU A 45 18.86 -16.57 -0.75
N PRO A 46 18.00 -17.59 -0.66
CA PRO A 46 17.42 -18.40 -1.76
C PRO A 46 16.21 -17.75 -2.45
N PHE A 47 15.70 -16.64 -1.93
CA PHE A 47 14.41 -16.04 -2.25
C PHE A 47 14.25 -15.66 -3.73
N PHE A 48 15.33 -15.15 -4.35
CA PHE A 48 15.29 -14.76 -5.76
C PHE A 48 15.05 -16.00 -6.64
N THR A 49 15.83 -17.05 -6.43
CA THR A 49 15.71 -18.29 -7.21
C THR A 49 14.34 -18.95 -7.01
N GLU A 50 13.81 -18.96 -5.80
CA GLU A 50 12.49 -19.55 -5.51
C GLU A 50 11.37 -18.79 -6.21
N ILE A 51 11.34 -17.44 -6.08
CA ILE A 51 10.32 -16.61 -6.74
C ILE A 51 10.45 -16.69 -8.26
N GLU A 52 11.67 -16.60 -8.81
CA GLU A 52 11.89 -16.71 -10.26
C GLU A 52 11.39 -18.04 -10.80
N SER A 53 11.70 -19.14 -10.11
CA SER A 53 11.21 -20.48 -10.48
C SER A 53 9.69 -20.58 -10.45
N TYR A 54 9.06 -20.03 -9.41
CA TYR A 54 7.59 -19.96 -9.32
C TYR A 54 6.98 -19.19 -10.50
N LEU A 55 7.53 -18.03 -10.85
CA LEU A 55 7.04 -17.22 -11.98
C LEU A 55 7.16 -17.96 -13.31
N LYS A 56 8.30 -18.63 -13.55
CA LYS A 56 8.57 -19.43 -14.77
C LYS A 56 7.63 -20.62 -14.87
N ASN A 57 7.49 -21.39 -13.81
CA ASN A 57 6.67 -22.61 -13.79
C ASN A 57 5.17 -22.33 -14.01
N ASN A 58 4.70 -21.15 -13.65
CA ASN A 58 3.31 -20.72 -13.82
C ASN A 58 3.07 -19.83 -15.06
N ASN A 59 4.08 -19.61 -15.91
CA ASN A 59 4.01 -18.79 -17.13
C ASN A 59 3.47 -17.35 -16.85
N LEU A 60 3.98 -16.70 -15.80
CA LEU A 60 3.49 -15.40 -15.33
C LEU A 60 4.24 -14.23 -16.00
N ASN A 61 4.01 -14.03 -17.30
CA ASN A 61 4.72 -13.04 -18.12
C ASN A 61 4.46 -11.57 -17.74
N ASN A 62 3.39 -11.30 -16.99
CA ASN A 62 3.06 -9.97 -16.47
C ASN A 62 3.55 -9.74 -15.02
N PHE A 63 4.35 -10.67 -14.47
CA PHE A 63 5.03 -10.54 -13.18
C PHE A 63 6.52 -10.30 -13.42
N HIS A 64 7.08 -9.32 -12.74
CA HIS A 64 8.46 -8.90 -12.88
C HIS A 64 9.14 -8.92 -11.51
N LEU A 65 10.17 -9.75 -11.35
CA LEU A 65 10.99 -9.80 -10.16
C LEU A 65 12.17 -8.83 -10.31
N ILE A 66 12.23 -7.85 -9.42
CA ILE A 66 13.29 -6.84 -9.38
C ILE A 66 14.06 -6.99 -8.07
N TYR A 67 15.38 -7.10 -8.15
CA TYR A 67 16.24 -7.24 -6.98
C TYR A 67 16.97 -5.95 -6.65
N THR A 68 17.08 -5.66 -5.35
CA THR A 68 17.97 -4.62 -4.82
C THR A 68 18.67 -5.11 -3.55
N GLN A 69 19.97 -4.87 -3.45
CA GLN A 69 20.72 -5.19 -2.24
C GLN A 69 20.33 -4.27 -1.06
N GLU A 70 19.82 -3.09 -1.36
CA GLU A 70 19.49 -2.11 -0.35
C GLU A 70 18.20 -2.46 0.38
N LYS A 71 18.30 -2.71 1.70
CA LYS A 71 17.17 -3.09 2.57
C LYS A 71 16.25 -1.91 2.87
N GLY A 72 14.96 -2.18 2.94
CA GLY A 72 13.95 -1.23 3.42
C GLY A 72 12.72 -1.13 2.53
N VAL A 73 11.55 -1.19 3.16
CA VAL A 73 10.26 -1.16 2.48
C VAL A 73 10.05 0.12 1.65
N SER A 74 10.47 1.28 2.17
CA SER A 74 10.43 2.57 1.46
C SER A 74 11.25 2.52 0.17
N ASN A 75 12.46 1.93 0.21
CA ASN A 75 13.29 1.79 -0.97
C ASN A 75 12.64 0.85 -1.99
N ALA A 76 12.16 -0.30 -1.54
CA ALA A 76 11.48 -1.26 -2.40
C ALA A 76 10.24 -0.65 -3.07
N ARG A 77 9.38 0.05 -2.31
CA ARG A 77 8.22 0.73 -2.91
C ARG A 77 8.61 1.83 -3.89
N ASN A 78 9.70 2.56 -3.65
CA ASN A 78 10.19 3.58 -4.58
C ASN A 78 10.68 2.96 -5.89
N ILE A 79 11.44 1.85 -5.84
CA ILE A 79 11.85 1.11 -7.04
C ILE A 79 10.62 0.63 -7.81
N GLY A 80 9.60 0.12 -7.10
CA GLY A 80 8.33 -0.26 -7.72
C GLY A 80 7.65 0.91 -8.41
N LEU A 81 7.60 2.09 -7.78
CA LEU A 81 7.05 3.32 -8.38
C LEU A 81 7.84 3.78 -9.62
N ASP A 82 9.17 3.64 -9.59
CA ASP A 82 10.04 4.03 -10.72
C ASP A 82 9.90 3.06 -11.92
N SER A 83 9.55 1.79 -11.65
CA SER A 83 9.37 0.74 -12.65
C SER A 83 7.95 0.63 -13.19
N ALA A 84 6.97 1.21 -12.49
CA ALA A 84 5.55 1.09 -12.80
C ALA A 84 5.18 1.73 -14.14
N LYS A 85 4.43 0.99 -14.98
CA LYS A 85 3.91 1.41 -16.28
C LYS A 85 2.40 1.63 -16.29
N GLY A 86 1.72 1.24 -15.22
CA GLY A 86 0.27 1.35 -15.07
C GLY A 86 -0.20 2.78 -14.84
N GLU A 87 -1.42 3.06 -15.26
CA GLU A 87 -2.12 4.33 -14.97
C GLU A 87 -2.47 4.45 -13.49
N TYR A 88 -2.55 3.32 -12.79
CA TYR A 88 -2.92 3.21 -11.38
C TYR A 88 -1.92 2.33 -10.62
N ILE A 89 -1.66 2.70 -9.36
CA ILE A 89 -0.79 1.95 -8.45
C ILE A 89 -1.64 1.26 -7.37
N CYS A 90 -1.35 -0.02 -7.13
CA CYS A 90 -1.89 -0.81 -6.04
C CYS A 90 -0.72 -1.38 -5.23
N PHE A 91 -0.57 -0.98 -3.97
CA PHE A 91 0.41 -1.59 -3.07
C PHE A 91 -0.19 -2.79 -2.36
N VAL A 92 0.55 -3.90 -2.35
CA VAL A 92 0.19 -5.12 -1.62
C VAL A 92 1.41 -5.57 -0.82
N ASP A 93 1.24 -5.75 0.49
CA ASP A 93 2.30 -6.29 1.32
C ASP A 93 2.44 -7.81 1.06
N ASP A 94 3.66 -8.36 1.11
CA ASP A 94 3.96 -9.73 0.69
C ASP A 94 3.37 -10.82 1.61
N ASP A 95 2.86 -10.42 2.76
CA ASP A 95 2.17 -11.30 3.73
C ASP A 95 0.63 -11.18 3.70
N ASP A 96 0.07 -10.36 2.81
CA ASP A 96 -1.35 -10.12 2.63
C ASP A 96 -1.86 -10.73 1.32
N PHE A 97 -3.18 -10.79 1.12
CA PHE A 97 -3.77 -11.28 -0.12
C PHE A 97 -5.05 -10.53 -0.51
N LEU A 98 -5.43 -10.64 -1.78
CA LEU A 98 -6.57 -9.94 -2.36
C LEU A 98 -7.72 -10.90 -2.64
N ASP A 99 -8.96 -10.44 -2.48
CA ASP A 99 -10.14 -11.15 -2.99
C ASP A 99 -10.09 -11.29 -4.51
N LYS A 100 -10.67 -12.36 -5.04
CA LYS A 100 -10.65 -12.70 -6.48
C LYS A 100 -11.09 -11.56 -7.41
N ASN A 101 -12.04 -10.73 -7.01
CA ASN A 101 -12.58 -9.63 -7.82
C ASN A 101 -11.99 -8.26 -7.47
N TYR A 102 -10.93 -8.24 -6.67
CA TYR A 102 -10.39 -7.01 -6.09
C TYR A 102 -9.95 -6.00 -7.15
N LEU A 103 -9.01 -6.38 -8.02
CA LEU A 103 -8.47 -5.46 -9.03
C LEU A 103 -9.53 -5.01 -10.03
N GLN A 104 -10.43 -5.90 -10.44
CA GLN A 104 -11.51 -5.58 -11.37
C GLN A 104 -12.47 -4.55 -10.78
N GLU A 105 -12.88 -4.72 -9.53
CA GLU A 105 -13.82 -3.81 -8.87
C GLU A 105 -13.17 -2.44 -8.62
N MET A 106 -11.93 -2.41 -8.12
CA MET A 106 -11.20 -1.18 -7.88
C MET A 106 -11.02 -0.38 -9.17
N LEU A 107 -10.66 -1.05 -10.27
CA LEU A 107 -10.53 -0.43 -11.59
C LEU A 107 -11.88 0.09 -12.10
N ARG A 108 -12.93 -0.71 -11.97
CA ARG A 108 -14.28 -0.31 -12.38
C ARG A 108 -14.75 0.96 -11.68
N VAL A 109 -14.48 1.07 -10.38
CA VAL A 109 -14.91 2.24 -9.59
C VAL A 109 -14.08 3.47 -9.94
N ILE A 110 -12.75 3.35 -10.07
CA ILE A 110 -11.91 4.52 -10.33
C ILE A 110 -12.16 5.12 -11.71
N LEU A 111 -12.50 4.29 -12.70
CA LEU A 111 -12.85 4.73 -14.06
C LEU A 111 -14.14 5.57 -14.14
N LYS A 112 -15.02 5.51 -13.12
CA LYS A 112 -16.22 6.36 -13.04
C LYS A 112 -15.91 7.81 -12.69
N TYR A 113 -14.70 8.09 -12.23
CA TYR A 113 -14.32 9.39 -11.70
C TYR A 113 -13.10 9.97 -12.44
N ARG A 114 -12.79 11.23 -12.13
CA ARG A 114 -11.56 11.86 -12.62
C ARG A 114 -10.35 11.28 -11.88
N ASN A 115 -9.18 11.27 -12.53
CA ASN A 115 -7.92 10.76 -11.94
C ASN A 115 -7.27 11.75 -10.92
N ASP A 116 -8.10 12.38 -10.07
CA ASP A 116 -7.68 13.32 -9.03
C ASP A 116 -8.14 12.88 -7.62
N GLY A 117 -8.47 11.61 -7.47
CA GLY A 117 -8.82 10.97 -6.21
C GLY A 117 -8.34 9.53 -6.15
N ILE A 118 -8.69 8.82 -5.09
CA ILE A 118 -8.33 7.42 -4.88
C ILE A 118 -9.57 6.56 -4.62
N VAL A 119 -9.47 5.27 -4.92
CA VAL A 119 -10.48 4.28 -4.53
C VAL A 119 -9.90 3.41 -3.42
N ILE A 120 -10.72 3.09 -2.42
CA ILE A 120 -10.35 2.22 -1.31
C ILE A 120 -11.31 1.04 -1.22
N SER A 121 -10.84 -0.07 -0.66
CA SER A 121 -11.66 -1.22 -0.27
C SER A 121 -11.81 -1.30 1.25
N ASN A 122 -12.72 -2.14 1.69
CA ASN A 122 -12.68 -2.66 3.04
C ASN A 122 -11.49 -3.62 3.22
N SER A 123 -11.07 -3.83 4.46
CA SER A 123 -10.08 -4.82 4.83
C SER A 123 -10.64 -5.84 5.81
N LEU A 124 -10.26 -7.09 5.63
CA LEU A 124 -10.48 -8.16 6.58
C LEU A 124 -9.14 -8.47 7.24
N ASN A 125 -9.09 -8.38 8.57
CA ASN A 125 -7.87 -8.61 9.34
C ASN A 125 -7.99 -9.93 10.09
N PHE A 126 -7.12 -10.89 9.78
CA PHE A 126 -7.15 -12.24 10.32
C PHE A 126 -5.85 -12.59 11.05
N GLU A 127 -5.97 -13.42 12.06
CA GLU A 127 -4.81 -13.93 12.79
C GLU A 127 -4.11 -15.03 12.00
N GLU A 128 -2.80 -14.90 11.81
CA GLU A 128 -1.99 -15.84 11.02
C GLU A 128 -2.14 -17.30 11.47
N LYS A 129 -2.05 -17.56 12.79
CA LYS A 129 -2.01 -18.92 13.34
C LYS A 129 -3.33 -19.66 13.26
N THR A 130 -4.44 -18.95 13.38
CA THR A 130 -5.78 -19.54 13.46
C THR A 130 -6.60 -19.36 12.18
N GLY A 131 -6.20 -18.40 11.32
CA GLY A 131 -7.00 -17.95 10.18
C GLY A 131 -8.29 -17.22 10.58
N LEU A 132 -8.54 -17.04 11.88
CA LEU A 132 -9.77 -16.42 12.36
C LEU A 132 -9.77 -14.91 12.12
N GLU A 133 -10.89 -14.40 11.64
CA GLU A 133 -11.11 -12.97 11.55
C GLU A 133 -11.06 -12.34 12.93
N LYS A 134 -10.26 -11.27 13.06
CA LYS A 134 -10.18 -10.45 14.28
C LYS A 134 -11.08 -9.22 14.17
N TYR A 135 -11.01 -8.52 13.04
CA TYR A 135 -11.87 -7.39 12.75
C TYR A 135 -11.83 -7.07 11.24
N ARG A 136 -12.86 -6.39 10.79
CA ARG A 136 -12.94 -5.82 9.43
C ARG A 136 -13.24 -4.33 9.48
N THR A 137 -12.82 -3.60 8.47
CA THR A 137 -13.29 -2.24 8.28
C THR A 137 -14.70 -2.27 7.67
N ASN A 138 -15.48 -1.24 7.96
CA ASN A 138 -16.90 -1.17 7.58
C ASN A 138 -17.17 0.17 6.89
N TYR A 139 -16.45 0.43 5.79
CA TYR A 139 -16.71 1.62 4.98
C TYR A 139 -17.98 1.41 4.16
N ILE A 140 -18.77 2.47 4.02
CA ILE A 140 -20.05 2.43 3.28
C ILE A 140 -19.72 2.23 1.80
N LEU A 141 -20.15 1.10 1.23
CA LEU A 141 -19.95 0.76 -0.16
C LEU A 141 -20.55 1.82 -1.09
N GLY A 142 -19.82 2.15 -2.16
CA GLY A 142 -20.21 3.16 -3.13
C GLY A 142 -20.18 4.61 -2.63
N SER A 143 -19.77 4.83 -1.36
CA SER A 143 -19.65 6.18 -0.83
C SER A 143 -18.49 6.94 -1.43
N LYS A 144 -18.62 8.27 -1.49
CA LYS A 144 -17.59 9.19 -1.95
C LYS A 144 -17.48 10.37 -1.00
N GLU A 145 -16.30 10.60 -0.47
CA GLU A 145 -16.02 11.70 0.44
C GLU A 145 -15.06 12.71 -0.22
N LYS A 146 -15.38 14.00 -0.10
CA LYS A 146 -14.57 15.12 -0.60
C LYS A 146 -14.00 15.97 0.53
N ASN A 147 -14.56 15.88 1.72
CA ASN A 147 -14.06 16.62 2.87
C ASN A 147 -12.78 15.99 3.37
N LEU A 148 -11.67 16.71 3.23
CA LEU A 148 -10.34 16.24 3.56
C LEU A 148 -10.20 15.83 5.04
N LEU A 149 -10.87 16.55 5.96
CA LEU A 149 -10.84 16.20 7.39
C LEU A 149 -11.56 14.88 7.68
N LYS A 150 -12.69 14.61 7.00
CA LYS A 150 -13.39 13.32 7.10
C LYS A 150 -12.58 12.19 6.47
N MET A 151 -11.82 12.49 5.40
CA MET A 151 -10.93 11.54 4.74
C MET A 151 -9.69 11.18 5.56
N ARG A 152 -9.31 11.95 6.60
CA ARG A 152 -8.04 11.80 7.33
C ARG A 152 -7.74 10.38 7.80
N LYS A 153 -8.75 9.60 8.17
CA LYS A 153 -8.61 8.21 8.61
C LYS A 153 -8.04 7.27 7.53
N PHE A 154 -8.16 7.63 6.24
CA PHE A 154 -7.68 6.82 5.12
C PHE A 154 -6.22 7.10 4.75
N PHE A 155 -5.54 8.01 5.45
CA PHE A 155 -4.16 8.42 5.15
C PHE A 155 -3.11 7.74 6.07
N SER A 156 -3.43 6.63 6.71
CA SER A 156 -2.53 5.92 7.64
C SER A 156 -1.68 4.83 6.98
N ASN A 157 -2.11 4.30 5.85
CA ASN A 157 -1.44 3.21 5.14
C ASN A 157 -1.61 3.38 3.62
N VAL A 158 -0.85 2.63 2.83
CA VAL A 158 -0.91 2.66 1.35
C VAL A 158 -1.63 1.46 0.75
N TRP A 159 -1.74 0.35 1.48
CA TRP A 159 -2.48 -0.84 1.03
C TRP A 159 -3.99 -0.61 1.05
N GLY A 160 -4.74 -1.50 0.40
CA GLY A 160 -6.20 -1.39 0.29
C GLY A 160 -6.68 -0.21 -0.58
N LYS A 161 -5.83 0.26 -1.49
CA LYS A 161 -6.07 1.45 -2.31
C LYS A 161 -5.66 1.26 -3.77
N LEU A 162 -6.38 1.94 -4.65
CA LEU A 162 -5.99 2.16 -6.04
C LEU A 162 -5.76 3.66 -6.23
N ILE A 163 -4.52 4.03 -6.58
CA ILE A 163 -4.04 5.41 -6.61
C ILE A 163 -3.63 5.76 -8.04
N PRO A 164 -4.21 6.79 -8.69
CA PRO A 164 -3.75 7.22 -10.00
C PRO A 164 -2.28 7.66 -9.96
N THR A 165 -1.50 7.24 -10.93
CA THR A 165 -0.08 7.62 -11.06
C THR A 165 0.09 9.15 -11.10
N GLY A 166 -0.86 9.86 -11.75
CA GLY A 166 -0.89 11.32 -11.78
C GLY A 166 -1.08 12.00 -10.42
N VAL A 167 -1.64 11.30 -9.42
CA VAL A 167 -1.71 11.82 -8.03
C VAL A 167 -0.37 11.69 -7.34
N ILE A 168 0.40 10.65 -7.65
CA ILE A 168 1.72 10.38 -7.05
C ILE A 168 2.79 11.33 -7.61
N VAL A 169 2.77 11.58 -8.92
CA VAL A 169 3.76 12.41 -9.64
C VAL A 169 5.20 12.00 -9.24
N ASN A 170 5.98 12.94 -8.71
CA ASN A 170 7.38 12.73 -8.28
C ASN A 170 7.50 12.43 -6.78
N MET A 171 6.43 12.05 -6.11
CA MET A 171 6.48 11.71 -4.68
C MET A 171 7.07 10.33 -4.47
N ARG A 172 7.88 10.20 -3.43
CA ARG A 172 8.55 8.95 -3.04
C ARG A 172 8.47 8.78 -1.54
N PHE A 173 8.45 7.53 -1.10
CA PHE A 173 8.56 7.18 0.31
C PHE A 173 9.88 7.69 0.88
N ASN A 174 9.83 8.28 2.07
CA ASN A 174 11.02 8.78 2.73
C ASN A 174 11.77 7.62 3.40
N ARG A 175 12.94 7.27 2.86
CA ARG A 175 13.77 6.13 3.29
C ARG A 175 14.36 6.26 4.71
N LYS A 176 14.28 7.45 5.32
CA LYS A 176 14.74 7.68 6.70
C LYS A 176 13.80 7.07 7.73
N PHE A 177 12.54 6.83 7.37
CA PHE A 177 11.54 6.26 8.26
C PHE A 177 11.49 4.73 8.13
N LYS A 178 11.52 4.05 9.27
CA LYS A 178 11.34 2.60 9.36
C LYS A 178 9.90 2.21 9.74
N ASN A 179 9.11 3.18 10.20
CA ASN A 179 7.67 3.05 10.48
C ASN A 179 7.01 4.41 10.28
N GLY A 180 5.75 4.39 9.81
CA GLY A 180 4.98 5.58 9.52
C GLY A 180 5.35 6.25 8.20
N GLU A 181 6.23 5.62 7.40
CA GLU A 181 6.55 6.04 6.04
C GLU A 181 5.30 6.11 5.16
N ASP A 182 4.37 5.17 5.35
CA ASP A 182 3.09 5.10 4.64
C ASP A 182 2.22 6.30 4.96
N SER A 183 2.08 6.61 6.26
CA SER A 183 1.31 7.74 6.72
C SER A 183 1.88 9.06 6.17
N LEU A 184 3.20 9.25 6.23
CA LEU A 184 3.85 10.43 5.68
C LEU A 184 3.62 10.54 4.17
N PHE A 185 3.83 9.45 3.42
CA PHE A 185 3.61 9.43 1.98
C PHE A 185 2.16 9.79 1.63
N MET A 186 1.18 9.19 2.31
CA MET A 186 -0.23 9.49 2.09
C MET A 186 -0.58 10.94 2.45
N VAL A 187 -0.03 11.47 3.55
CA VAL A 187 -0.22 12.88 3.92
C VAL A 187 0.38 13.81 2.86
N GLU A 188 1.53 13.50 2.31
CA GLU A 188 2.11 14.26 1.20
C GLU A 188 1.27 14.20 -0.08
N LEU A 189 0.61 13.06 -0.35
CA LEU A 189 -0.34 12.93 -1.48
C LEU A 189 -1.61 13.75 -1.29
N SER A 190 -1.97 14.11 -0.06
CA SER A 190 -3.25 14.78 0.25
C SER A 190 -3.51 16.05 -0.54
N LYS A 191 -2.47 16.77 -0.95
CA LYS A 191 -2.58 17.99 -1.78
C LYS A 191 -3.14 17.72 -3.18
N ASN A 192 -2.95 16.49 -3.69
CA ASN A 192 -3.38 16.07 -5.03
C ASN A 192 -4.69 15.27 -5.00
N ILE A 193 -5.17 14.87 -3.82
CA ILE A 193 -6.36 14.03 -3.65
C ILE A 193 -7.58 14.91 -3.38
N LYS A 194 -8.55 14.88 -4.30
CA LYS A 194 -9.78 15.67 -4.17
C LYS A 194 -10.96 14.86 -3.66
N TYR A 195 -10.88 13.53 -3.71
CA TYR A 195 -11.91 12.65 -3.15
C TYR A 195 -11.33 11.29 -2.80
N ILE A 196 -12.02 10.59 -1.91
CA ILE A 196 -11.87 9.15 -1.69
C ILE A 196 -13.21 8.49 -1.97
N ALA A 197 -13.22 7.50 -2.86
CA ALA A 197 -14.37 6.65 -3.12
C ALA A 197 -14.15 5.25 -2.53
N VAL A 198 -15.20 4.62 -2.04
CA VAL A 198 -15.18 3.23 -1.57
C VAL A 198 -15.66 2.31 -2.69
N SER A 199 -15.11 1.09 -2.77
CA SER A 199 -15.62 0.04 -3.68
C SER A 199 -17.14 -0.07 -3.58
N GLU A 200 -17.82 -0.35 -4.69
CA GLU A 200 -19.29 -0.48 -4.71
C GLU A 200 -19.74 -1.91 -4.38
N LYS A 201 -18.87 -2.90 -4.64
CA LYS A 201 -19.08 -4.28 -4.26
C LYS A 201 -18.27 -4.62 -3.02
N GLU A 202 -18.74 -5.60 -2.28
CA GLU A 202 -18.01 -6.16 -1.16
C GLU A 202 -16.80 -6.93 -1.68
N ILE A 203 -15.64 -6.34 -1.44
CA ILE A 203 -14.32 -6.90 -1.72
C ILE A 203 -13.40 -6.52 -0.57
N TYR A 204 -12.47 -7.40 -0.25
CA TYR A 204 -11.54 -7.21 0.86
C TYR A 204 -10.08 -7.24 0.42
N TYR A 205 -9.32 -6.36 1.05
CA TYR A 205 -7.89 -6.52 1.23
C TYR A 205 -7.69 -7.37 2.49
N ASN A 206 -7.20 -8.61 2.34
CA ASN A 206 -7.07 -9.54 3.44
C ASN A 206 -5.71 -9.36 4.11
N ARG A 207 -5.72 -8.79 5.31
CA ARG A 207 -4.51 -8.45 6.06
C ARG A 207 -4.19 -9.50 7.10
N ARG A 208 -2.98 -10.04 7.02
CA ARG A 208 -2.44 -11.01 7.97
C ARG A 208 -1.87 -10.33 9.21
N LEU A 209 -2.33 -10.72 10.39
CA LEU A 209 -1.82 -10.25 11.66
C LEU A 209 -0.80 -11.27 12.19
N ARG A 210 0.49 -10.98 11.98
CA ARG A 210 1.59 -11.83 12.43
C ARG A 210 2.10 -11.39 13.80
N ALA A 211 2.44 -12.38 14.65
CA ALA A 211 3.03 -12.11 15.97
C ALA A 211 4.40 -11.40 15.86
N ASP A 212 5.18 -11.75 14.85
CA ASP A 212 6.53 -11.18 14.64
C ASP A 212 6.53 -9.99 13.67
N SER A 213 5.37 -9.41 13.35
CA SER A 213 5.33 -8.24 12.46
C SER A 213 6.20 -7.10 13.01
N ALA A 214 6.73 -6.28 12.10
CA ALA A 214 7.54 -5.11 12.48
C ALA A 214 6.81 -4.17 13.46
N PHE A 215 5.48 -4.23 13.49
CA PHE A 215 4.62 -3.47 14.38
C PHE A 215 4.62 -4.02 15.83
N HIS A 216 4.70 -5.35 16.01
CA HIS A 216 4.65 -6.01 17.34
C HIS A 216 6.00 -6.18 17.99
N LYS A 217 7.12 -6.03 17.28
CA LYS A 217 8.46 -6.09 17.91
C LYS A 217 8.58 -5.00 18.96
N LYS A 218 8.78 -5.40 20.23
CA LYS A 218 9.09 -4.48 21.34
C LYS A 218 10.35 -3.68 20.99
N LYS A 219 10.17 -2.49 20.39
CA LYS A 219 11.26 -1.56 20.15
C LYS A 219 11.55 -0.81 21.43
N LYS A 220 12.83 -0.46 21.68
CA LYS A 220 13.21 0.39 22.83
C LYS A 220 12.37 1.67 22.77
N ASN A 221 11.75 2.07 23.86
CA ASN A 221 10.85 3.24 23.95
C ASN A 221 11.47 4.51 23.32
N LEU A 222 12.76 4.70 23.48
CA LEU A 222 13.50 5.83 22.92
C LEU A 222 13.48 5.87 21.38
N TYR A 223 13.52 4.69 20.71
CA TYR A 223 13.44 4.61 19.25
C TYR A 223 12.03 4.96 18.74
N ILE A 224 10.99 4.51 19.42
CA ILE A 224 9.61 4.84 19.08
C ILE A 224 9.39 6.35 19.19
N LEU A 225 9.85 6.95 20.28
CA LEU A 225 9.75 8.40 20.52
C LEU A 225 10.50 9.21 19.46
N SER A 226 11.73 8.82 19.10
CA SER A 226 12.51 9.53 18.08
C SER A 226 11.84 9.44 16.69
N ASN A 227 11.31 8.27 16.31
CA ASN A 227 10.62 8.10 15.04
C ASN A 227 9.31 8.91 14.96
N ARG A 228 8.52 8.92 16.06
CA ARG A 228 7.31 9.76 16.17
C ARG A 228 7.65 11.23 16.06
N PHE A 229 8.67 11.69 16.78
CA PHE A 229 9.13 13.09 16.71
C PHE A 229 9.52 13.49 15.29
N LEU A 230 10.26 12.64 14.57
CA LEU A 230 10.63 12.88 13.17
C LEU A 230 9.41 12.95 12.25
N LEU A 231 8.40 12.09 12.46
CA LEU A 231 7.14 12.13 11.71
C LEU A 231 6.39 13.42 11.94
N ILE A 232 6.25 13.84 13.20
CA ILE A 232 5.62 15.11 13.59
C ILE A 232 6.35 16.28 12.92
N LEU A 233 7.68 16.32 13.01
CA LEU A 233 8.48 17.36 12.35
C LEU A 233 8.30 17.37 10.83
N SER A 234 8.23 16.20 10.22
CA SER A 234 8.05 16.09 8.76
C SER A 234 6.66 16.56 8.34
N CYS A 235 5.62 16.16 9.05
CA CYS A 235 4.25 16.66 8.83
C CYS A 235 4.15 18.17 9.09
N SER A 236 4.76 18.67 10.17
CA SER A 236 4.72 20.10 10.52
C SER A 236 5.38 20.99 9.46
N LYS A 237 6.43 20.51 8.78
CA LYS A 237 7.03 21.23 7.64
C LYS A 237 6.04 21.46 6.49
N LEU A 238 5.04 20.61 6.34
CA LEU A 238 3.99 20.75 5.31
C LEU A 238 3.05 21.94 5.61
N LEU A 239 2.94 22.37 6.89
CA LEU A 239 2.15 23.54 7.28
C LEU A 239 2.65 24.85 6.63
N PHE A 240 3.93 24.92 6.34
CA PHE A 240 4.56 26.09 5.71
C PHE A 240 4.44 26.08 4.17
N LYS A 241 3.95 24.99 3.58
CA LYS A 241 3.75 24.89 2.14
C LYS A 241 2.32 25.30 1.77
N LYS A 242 2.15 26.27 0.86
CA LYS A 242 0.83 26.79 0.42
C LYS A 242 -0.08 25.73 -0.20
N SER A 243 0.50 24.68 -0.78
CA SER A 243 -0.25 23.60 -1.46
C SER A 243 -0.99 22.63 -0.54
N TYR A 244 -0.78 22.70 0.78
CA TYR A 244 -1.40 21.79 1.74
C TYR A 244 -2.50 22.46 2.56
N ASN A 245 -3.55 21.69 2.89
CA ASN A 245 -4.58 22.14 3.82
C ASN A 245 -4.03 22.09 5.26
N LYS A 246 -3.82 23.27 5.85
CA LYS A 246 -3.20 23.40 7.18
C LYS A 246 -3.99 22.70 8.27
N ILE A 247 -5.34 22.78 8.23
CA ILE A 247 -6.21 22.15 9.23
C ILE A 247 -6.10 20.62 9.15
N PHE A 248 -6.06 20.07 7.92
CA PHE A 248 -5.85 18.63 7.73
C PHE A 248 -4.49 18.19 8.27
N ILE A 249 -3.41 18.91 7.96
CA ILE A 249 -2.07 18.57 8.44
C ILE A 249 -2.03 18.60 9.97
N LEU A 250 -2.59 19.64 10.62
CA LEU A 250 -2.67 19.71 12.07
C LEU A 250 -3.45 18.54 12.67
N ALA A 251 -4.62 18.23 12.11
CA ALA A 251 -5.44 17.09 12.57
C ALA A 251 -4.71 15.75 12.44
N ARG A 252 -3.94 15.54 11.37
CA ARG A 252 -3.11 14.32 11.19
C ARG A 252 -1.93 14.29 12.16
N THR A 253 -1.24 15.42 12.34
CA THR A 253 -0.10 15.51 13.28
C THR A 253 -0.53 15.18 14.72
N ILE A 254 -1.71 15.64 15.15
CA ILE A 254 -2.26 15.33 16.47
C ILE A 254 -2.60 13.83 16.58
N LEU A 255 -3.22 13.25 15.54
CA LEU A 255 -3.54 11.81 15.53
C LEU A 255 -2.30 10.92 15.62
N GLU A 256 -1.19 11.30 14.97
CA GLU A 256 0.08 10.57 15.08
C GLU A 256 0.70 10.65 16.49
N GLN A 257 0.26 11.60 17.33
CA GLN A 257 0.68 11.68 18.74
C GLN A 257 -0.12 10.73 19.63
N LEU A 258 -1.36 10.39 19.24
CA LEU A 258 -2.28 9.56 20.04
C LEU A 258 -2.18 8.07 19.74
N LEU A 259 -1.53 7.67 18.65
CA LEU A 259 -1.26 6.29 18.22
C LEU A 259 0.18 5.88 18.55
#